data_f80d39d2fd6273e9d9702a89b82a2447
#
_entry.id   f80d39d2fd6273e9d9702a89b82a2447
#
_cell.length_a   1.000
_cell.length_b   1.000
_cell.length_c   1.000
_cell.angle_alpha   90.00
_cell.angle_beta   90.00
_cell.angle_gamma   90.00
#
_symmetry.space_group_name_H-M   'P 1'
#
loop_
_entity.id
_entity.type
_entity.pdbx_description
1 polymer ?
#
loop_
_entity_poly.entity_id
_entity_poly.type
_entity_poly.pdbx_seq_one_letter_code
_entity_poly.pdbx_strand_id
1 'polypeptide(L)'
;MLITHDRTQVKSSKIGKYPDIRSLYSTIARPIRTHMERVANYGDILMKYAYHNQLFPDLFDKEFFEYSHELFLYHDIGKCYIPMDVYNKADELTKEEFELIKKHTVYAKLAHESIYRIPYPDIIKERLFNIATYHHERWDGKGYPYGLSGKDIPIEAQICSIADVYDGMISWKPYRTGVNRSEVIKKIVSEKGKQFQPEMVDIFIHCIPKFEIEDVKNSNVL
;
A
#
# COMPACT_ATOMS: atom_id res chain seq x y z
N MET A 1 23.09 -10.51 -34.20
CA MET A 1 23.51 -9.89 -32.95
C MET A 1 22.29 -9.12 -32.44
N LEU A 2 21.41 -9.80 -31.67
CA LEU A 2 20.16 -9.24 -31.16
C LEU A 2 20.50 -8.46 -29.92
N ILE A 3 20.34 -7.15 -29.97
CA ILE A 3 20.45 -6.26 -28.82
C ILE A 3 19.22 -6.54 -27.95
N THR A 4 19.39 -7.32 -26.89
CA THR A 4 18.42 -7.46 -25.83
C THR A 4 18.29 -6.10 -25.14
N HIS A 5 17.21 -5.38 -25.41
CA HIS A 5 16.86 -4.19 -24.65
C HIS A 5 16.65 -4.62 -23.20
N ASP A 6 17.56 -4.17 -22.34
CA ASP A 6 17.47 -4.37 -20.89
C ASP A 6 16.21 -3.66 -20.37
N ARG A 7 15.13 -4.42 -20.19
CA ARG A 7 13.84 -3.95 -19.65
C ARG A 7 13.89 -3.58 -18.17
N THR A 8 15.06 -3.69 -17.55
CA THR A 8 15.27 -3.42 -16.11
C THR A 8 15.62 -1.96 -15.81
N GLN A 9 15.66 -1.06 -16.80
CA GLN A 9 15.97 0.33 -16.54
C GLN A 9 14.81 1.03 -15.84
N VAL A 10 15.02 1.34 -14.56
CA VAL A 10 14.26 2.35 -13.82
C VAL A 10 14.11 3.58 -14.71
N LYS A 11 12.89 4.16 -14.76
CA LYS A 11 12.69 5.46 -15.43
C LYS A 11 13.46 6.55 -14.67
N SER A 12 14.78 6.54 -14.79
CA SER A 12 15.70 7.47 -14.13
C SER A 12 15.36 8.95 -14.44
N SER A 13 14.70 9.20 -15.57
CA SER A 13 14.20 10.52 -15.95
C SER A 13 13.19 11.14 -14.98
N LYS A 14 12.65 10.36 -14.05
CA LYS A 14 11.70 10.85 -13.02
C LYS A 14 12.37 11.21 -11.68
N ILE A 15 13.60 10.76 -11.44
CA ILE A 15 14.30 11.03 -10.17
C ILE A 15 14.59 12.52 -10.06
N GLY A 16 14.18 13.14 -8.95
CA GLY A 16 14.40 14.56 -8.68
C GLY A 16 13.64 15.55 -9.58
N LYS A 17 12.89 15.05 -10.58
CA LYS A 17 12.16 15.88 -11.55
C LYS A 17 10.94 16.59 -10.97
N TYR A 18 10.29 15.95 -10.02
CA TYR A 18 9.04 16.44 -9.46
C TYR A 18 9.26 17.22 -8.18
N PRO A 19 8.60 18.39 -8.00
CA PRO A 19 8.84 19.26 -6.86
C PRO A 19 8.42 18.62 -5.53
N ASP A 20 7.39 17.79 -5.53
CA ASP A 20 6.86 17.11 -4.35
C ASP A 20 6.20 15.76 -4.70
N ILE A 21 5.79 15.03 -3.66
CA ILE A 21 5.16 13.72 -3.82
C ILE A 21 3.80 13.80 -4.53
N ARG A 22 3.03 14.89 -4.40
CA ARG A 22 1.73 15.07 -5.04
C ARG A 22 1.90 15.15 -6.56
N SER A 23 2.89 15.91 -7.00
CA SER A 23 3.27 15.99 -8.43
C SER A 23 3.74 14.64 -8.96
N LEU A 24 4.52 13.89 -8.18
CA LEU A 24 4.97 12.56 -8.53
C LEU A 24 3.79 11.58 -8.61
N TYR A 25 2.89 11.60 -7.63
CA TYR A 25 1.66 10.80 -7.59
C TYR A 25 0.78 11.00 -8.83
N SER A 26 0.66 12.26 -9.30
CA SER A 26 -0.13 12.58 -10.50
C SER A 26 0.33 11.86 -11.76
N THR A 27 1.58 11.36 -11.80
CA THR A 27 2.14 10.61 -12.94
C THR A 27 1.77 9.13 -12.95
N ILE A 28 1.18 8.62 -11.86
CA ILE A 28 0.71 7.24 -11.75
C ILE A 28 -0.61 7.10 -12.53
N ALA A 29 -0.79 5.96 -13.20
CA ALA A 29 -2.01 5.70 -13.97
C ALA A 29 -3.26 5.72 -13.07
N ARG A 30 -4.38 6.22 -13.63
CA ARG A 30 -5.64 6.37 -12.89
C ARG A 30 -6.09 5.09 -12.16
N PRO A 31 -6.07 3.88 -12.75
CA PRO A 31 -6.49 2.68 -12.04
C PRO A 31 -5.69 2.40 -10.77
N ILE A 32 -4.37 2.66 -10.82
CA ILE A 32 -3.48 2.48 -9.65
C ILE A 32 -3.78 3.56 -8.61
N ARG A 33 -3.96 4.82 -9.02
CA ARG A 33 -4.33 5.91 -8.08
C ARG A 33 -5.65 5.64 -7.39
N THR A 34 -6.67 5.15 -8.13
CA THR A 34 -7.96 4.77 -7.54
C THR A 34 -7.82 3.65 -6.51
N HIS A 35 -6.95 2.66 -6.74
CA HIS A 35 -6.58 1.68 -5.74
C HIS A 35 -5.92 2.35 -4.52
N MET A 36 -4.94 3.21 -4.73
CA MET A 36 -4.25 3.92 -3.65
C MET A 36 -5.21 4.75 -2.80
N GLU A 37 -6.19 5.41 -3.41
CA GLU A 37 -7.25 6.18 -2.73
C GLU A 37 -8.12 5.28 -1.86
N ARG A 38 -8.54 4.11 -2.36
CA ARG A 38 -9.34 3.16 -1.56
C ARG A 38 -8.56 2.57 -0.40
N VAL A 39 -7.29 2.20 -0.63
CA VAL A 39 -6.39 1.74 0.44
C VAL A 39 -6.20 2.81 1.50
N ALA A 40 -6.09 4.08 1.11
CA ALA A 40 -6.03 5.19 2.05
C ALA A 40 -7.27 5.29 2.92
N ASN A 41 -8.47 5.14 2.35
CA ASN A 41 -9.72 5.14 3.10
C ASN A 41 -9.79 3.98 4.10
N TYR A 42 -9.42 2.76 3.69
CA TYR A 42 -9.41 1.60 4.60
C TYR A 42 -8.35 1.71 5.70
N GLY A 43 -7.14 2.15 5.34
CA GLY A 43 -6.08 2.39 6.30
C GLY A 43 -6.43 3.44 7.35
N ASP A 44 -7.06 4.54 6.91
CA ASP A 44 -7.59 5.60 7.78
C ASP A 44 -8.65 5.06 8.75
N ILE A 45 -9.56 4.20 8.29
CA ILE A 45 -10.58 3.56 9.15
C ILE A 45 -9.91 2.70 10.24
N LEU A 46 -8.93 1.86 9.87
CA LEU A 46 -8.21 1.01 10.82
C LEU A 46 -7.46 1.83 11.84
N MET A 47 -6.72 2.83 11.39
CA MET A 47 -5.92 3.70 12.25
C MET A 47 -6.79 4.50 13.21
N LYS A 48 -7.88 5.11 12.75
CA LYS A 48 -8.82 5.86 13.59
C LYS A 48 -9.47 4.97 14.64
N TYR A 49 -9.82 3.75 14.29
CA TYR A 49 -10.33 2.78 15.28
C TYR A 49 -9.28 2.49 16.36
N ALA A 50 -8.03 2.19 15.94
CA ALA A 50 -6.95 1.90 16.89
C ALA A 50 -6.67 3.09 17.82
N TYR A 51 -6.61 4.31 17.29
CA TYR A 51 -6.41 5.54 18.06
C TYR A 51 -7.52 5.78 19.10
N HIS A 52 -8.79 5.74 18.66
CA HIS A 52 -9.92 5.99 19.56
C HIS A 52 -10.09 4.94 20.66
N ASN A 53 -9.64 3.71 20.41
CA ASN A 53 -9.67 2.65 21.42
C ASN A 53 -8.35 2.53 22.20
N GLN A 54 -7.45 3.49 22.06
CA GLN A 54 -6.16 3.54 22.75
C GLN A 54 -5.34 2.25 22.56
N LEU A 55 -5.45 1.64 21.38
CA LEU A 55 -4.64 0.50 21.01
C LEU A 55 -3.27 1.02 20.54
N PHE A 56 -2.20 0.47 21.10
CA PHE A 56 -0.83 0.91 20.82
C PHE A 56 -0.59 2.41 21.09
N PRO A 57 -0.91 2.94 22.29
CA PRO A 57 -0.91 4.39 22.57
C PRO A 57 0.46 5.05 22.34
N ASP A 58 1.56 4.31 22.53
CA ASP A 58 2.92 4.80 22.30
C ASP A 58 3.28 4.92 20.81
N LEU A 59 2.47 4.35 19.90
CA LEU A 59 2.74 4.31 18.47
C LEU A 59 1.80 5.21 17.67
N PHE A 60 0.59 5.46 18.18
CA PHE A 60 -0.44 6.24 17.53
C PHE A 60 -0.66 7.56 18.27
N ASP A 61 0.09 8.57 17.84
CA ASP A 61 -0.05 9.94 18.32
C ASP A 61 -1.12 10.73 17.54
N LYS A 62 -1.38 11.96 17.99
CA LYS A 62 -2.34 12.87 17.36
C LYS A 62 -1.92 13.21 15.92
N GLU A 63 -0.63 13.39 15.66
CA GLU A 63 -0.13 13.70 14.32
C GLU A 63 -0.39 12.55 13.37
N PHE A 64 -0.14 11.32 13.79
CA PHE A 64 -0.47 10.15 12.97
C PHE A 64 -1.97 10.09 12.66
N PHE A 65 -2.82 10.39 13.64
CA PHE A 65 -4.27 10.46 13.42
C PHE A 65 -4.66 11.53 12.40
N GLU A 66 -4.08 12.71 12.47
CA GLU A 66 -4.41 13.84 11.59
C GLU A 66 -3.98 13.61 10.14
N TYR A 67 -2.87 12.90 9.92
CA TYR A 67 -2.31 12.62 8.58
C TYR A 67 -2.57 11.20 8.08
N SER A 68 -3.41 10.40 8.76
CA SER A 68 -3.54 8.98 8.47
C SER A 68 -3.95 8.68 7.03
N HIS A 69 -4.87 9.42 6.46
CA HIS A 69 -5.29 9.24 5.07
C HIS A 69 -4.14 9.49 4.08
N GLU A 70 -3.42 10.58 4.22
CA GLU A 70 -2.29 10.92 3.36
C GLU A 70 -1.15 9.91 3.47
N LEU A 71 -0.92 9.39 4.67
CA LEU A 71 0.12 8.37 4.88
C LEU A 71 -0.15 7.12 4.04
N PHE A 72 -1.37 6.62 4.05
CA PHE A 72 -1.73 5.42 3.30
C PHE A 72 -1.91 5.69 1.80
N LEU A 73 -2.24 6.93 1.40
CA LEU A 73 -2.42 7.32 0.00
C LEU A 73 -1.18 7.05 -0.85
N TYR A 74 0.01 7.23 -0.29
CA TYR A 74 1.26 7.13 -1.04
C TYR A 74 1.98 5.78 -0.90
N HIS A 75 1.33 4.74 -0.38
CA HIS A 75 1.97 3.44 -0.15
C HIS A 75 2.65 2.87 -1.41
N ASP A 76 2.05 3.07 -2.55
CA ASP A 76 2.49 2.56 -3.85
C ASP A 76 3.26 3.59 -4.70
N ILE A 77 3.76 4.67 -4.11
CA ILE A 77 4.41 5.76 -4.84
C ILE A 77 5.58 5.29 -5.71
N GLY A 78 6.29 4.25 -5.30
CA GLY A 78 7.37 3.66 -6.08
C GLY A 78 6.93 3.06 -7.41
N LYS A 79 5.64 2.79 -7.63
CA LYS A 79 5.10 2.31 -8.91
C LYS A 79 5.30 3.30 -10.05
N CYS A 80 5.48 4.61 -9.75
CA CYS A 80 5.79 5.60 -10.78
C CYS A 80 7.09 5.33 -11.54
N TYR A 81 8.00 4.55 -10.96
CA TYR A 81 9.30 4.19 -11.56
C TYR A 81 9.26 2.87 -12.34
N ILE A 82 8.16 2.12 -12.29
CA ILE A 82 7.98 0.87 -13.03
C ILE A 82 7.39 1.18 -14.41
N PRO A 83 7.84 0.49 -15.48
CA PRO A 83 7.30 0.63 -16.82
C PRO A 83 5.80 0.34 -16.86
N MET A 84 5.03 1.21 -17.54
CA MET A 84 3.56 1.12 -17.60
C MET A 84 3.05 -0.08 -18.38
N ASP A 85 3.82 -0.58 -19.35
CA ASP A 85 3.49 -1.77 -20.13
C ASP A 85 3.40 -3.03 -19.28
N VAL A 86 4.14 -3.10 -18.17
CA VAL A 86 4.04 -4.20 -17.20
C VAL A 86 2.70 -4.18 -16.46
N TYR A 87 2.19 -2.98 -16.09
CA TYR A 87 0.89 -2.85 -15.41
C TYR A 87 -0.32 -2.99 -16.32
N ASN A 88 -0.16 -2.64 -17.61
CA ASN A 88 -1.25 -2.65 -18.59
C ASN A 88 -1.37 -3.99 -19.32
N LYS A 89 -0.57 -4.97 -18.94
CA LYS A 89 -0.59 -6.29 -19.56
C LYS A 89 -1.93 -6.98 -19.26
N ALA A 90 -2.59 -7.46 -20.31
CA ALA A 90 -3.85 -8.19 -20.19
C ALA A 90 -3.64 -9.66 -19.78
N ASP A 91 -2.48 -10.20 -20.07
CA ASP A 91 -2.10 -11.58 -19.77
C ASP A 91 -1.50 -11.71 -18.36
N GLU A 92 -1.33 -12.94 -17.90
CA GLU A 92 -0.61 -13.22 -16.67
C GLU A 92 0.83 -12.69 -16.72
N LEU A 93 1.28 -12.17 -15.57
CA LEU A 93 2.64 -11.68 -15.43
C LEU A 93 3.64 -12.85 -15.45
N THR A 94 4.76 -12.66 -16.14
CA THR A 94 5.90 -13.58 -15.98
C THR A 94 6.52 -13.44 -14.59
N LYS A 95 7.36 -14.39 -14.21
CA LYS A 95 8.08 -14.29 -12.91
C LYS A 95 8.95 -13.04 -12.85
N GLU A 96 9.62 -12.71 -13.94
CA GLU A 96 10.49 -11.53 -14.06
C GLU A 96 9.69 -10.23 -13.95
N GLU A 97 8.52 -10.16 -14.59
CA GLU A 97 7.62 -9.01 -14.49
C GLU A 97 7.07 -8.86 -13.06
N PHE A 98 6.72 -9.97 -12.41
CA PHE A 98 6.28 -9.95 -11.02
C PHE A 98 7.40 -9.47 -10.08
N GLU A 99 8.64 -9.96 -10.25
CA GLU A 99 9.80 -9.48 -9.50
C GLU A 99 10.11 -8.00 -9.78
N LEU A 100 9.85 -7.52 -11.00
CA LEU A 100 9.97 -6.10 -11.31
C LEU A 100 8.91 -5.26 -10.57
N ILE A 101 7.65 -5.74 -10.52
CA ILE A 101 6.59 -5.05 -9.77
C ILE A 101 6.95 -4.97 -8.29
N LYS A 102 7.47 -6.02 -7.68
CA LYS A 102 7.89 -6.01 -6.26
C LYS A 102 8.90 -4.91 -5.94
N LYS A 103 9.70 -4.49 -6.93
CA LYS A 103 10.69 -3.41 -6.75
C LYS A 103 10.06 -2.05 -6.44
N HIS A 104 8.74 -1.85 -6.58
CA HIS A 104 8.13 -0.57 -6.20
C HIS A 104 8.40 -0.22 -4.73
N THR A 105 8.46 -1.22 -3.83
CA THR A 105 8.80 -1.02 -2.42
C THR A 105 10.22 -0.47 -2.25
N VAL A 106 11.19 -1.01 -2.98
CA VAL A 106 12.58 -0.52 -2.96
C VAL A 106 12.71 0.82 -3.69
N TYR A 107 11.87 1.06 -4.70
CA TYR A 107 11.86 2.32 -5.45
C TYR A 107 11.21 3.48 -4.66
N ALA A 108 10.55 3.22 -3.53
CA ALA A 108 10.14 4.27 -2.60
C ALA A 108 11.32 5.20 -2.21
N LYS A 109 12.54 4.66 -2.11
CA LYS A 109 13.76 5.46 -1.89
C LYS A 109 14.07 6.47 -2.99
N LEU A 110 13.63 6.23 -4.24
CA LEU A 110 13.80 7.16 -5.35
C LEU A 110 12.81 8.33 -5.25
N ALA A 111 11.70 8.15 -4.51
CA ALA A 111 10.73 9.19 -4.19
C ALA A 111 11.12 9.99 -2.92
N HIS A 112 12.18 9.60 -2.22
CA HIS A 112 12.59 10.19 -0.94
C HIS A 112 12.64 11.72 -0.98
N GLU A 113 13.33 12.32 -1.96
CA GLU A 113 13.40 13.77 -2.08
C GLU A 113 12.00 14.39 -2.28
N SER A 114 11.13 13.77 -3.05
CA SER A 114 9.77 14.26 -3.28
C SER A 114 8.92 14.14 -2.01
N ILE A 115 9.13 13.09 -1.20
CA ILE A 115 8.50 12.93 0.11
C ILE A 115 8.94 14.03 1.07
N TYR A 116 10.26 14.29 1.15
CA TYR A 116 10.79 15.24 2.13
C TYR A 116 10.58 16.73 1.76
N ARG A 117 10.14 17.02 0.54
CA ARG A 117 9.77 18.39 0.13
C ARG A 117 8.34 18.79 0.51
N ILE A 118 7.49 17.90 0.98
CA ILE A 118 6.16 18.28 1.48
C ILE A 118 6.28 18.96 2.85
N PRO A 119 5.40 19.91 3.17
CA PRO A 119 5.42 20.64 4.44
C PRO A 119 4.75 19.84 5.57
N TYR A 120 5.10 18.55 5.73
CA TYR A 120 4.65 17.72 6.83
C TYR A 120 5.74 17.59 7.90
N PRO A 121 5.37 17.29 9.16
CA PRO A 121 6.34 16.95 10.20
C PRO A 121 7.26 15.81 9.75
N ASP A 122 8.51 15.81 10.22
CA ASP A 122 9.49 14.80 9.78
C ASP A 122 9.10 13.39 10.17
N ILE A 123 8.46 13.22 11.32
CA ILE A 123 7.92 11.91 11.74
C ILE A 123 6.85 11.38 10.75
N ILE A 124 6.04 12.25 10.18
CA ILE A 124 5.04 11.87 9.18
C ILE A 124 5.70 11.47 7.86
N LYS A 125 6.76 12.19 7.45
CA LYS A 125 7.56 11.82 6.27
C LYS A 125 8.23 10.45 6.44
N GLU A 126 8.76 10.18 7.63
CA GLU A 126 9.35 8.88 7.97
C GLU A 126 8.30 7.76 7.90
N ARG A 127 7.14 7.95 8.52
CA ARG A 127 6.04 6.97 8.47
C ARG A 127 5.56 6.70 7.04
N LEU A 128 5.43 7.74 6.21
CA LEU A 128 5.09 7.62 4.80
C LEU A 128 6.14 6.76 4.07
N PHE A 129 7.42 7.02 4.31
CA PHE A 129 8.50 6.24 3.72
C PHE A 129 8.48 4.78 4.20
N ASN A 130 8.21 4.55 5.48
CA ASN A 130 8.06 3.21 6.06
C ASN A 130 6.90 2.44 5.41
N ILE A 131 5.74 3.06 5.27
CA ILE A 131 4.59 2.46 4.59
C ILE A 131 4.97 2.08 3.16
N ALA A 132 5.51 3.02 2.38
CA ALA A 132 5.85 2.78 0.98
C ALA A 132 6.91 1.67 0.79
N THR A 133 7.75 1.47 1.80
CA THR A 133 8.84 0.47 1.75
C THR A 133 8.41 -0.89 2.27
N TYR A 134 7.62 -0.94 3.37
CA TYR A 134 7.44 -2.17 4.14
C TYR A 134 6.02 -2.75 4.11
N HIS A 135 5.05 -2.17 3.41
CA HIS A 135 3.65 -2.64 3.41
C HIS A 135 3.46 -4.06 2.83
N HIS A 136 4.46 -4.62 2.16
CA HIS A 136 4.48 -6.01 1.70
C HIS A 136 5.34 -6.94 2.56
N GLU A 137 5.88 -6.44 3.68
CA GLU A 137 6.45 -7.34 4.68
C GLU A 137 5.34 -8.16 5.35
N ARG A 138 5.71 -9.31 5.88
CA ARG A 138 4.77 -10.25 6.51
C ARG A 138 5.19 -10.56 7.92
N TRP A 139 4.23 -10.69 8.81
CA TRP A 139 4.48 -11.05 10.21
C TRP A 139 5.36 -12.30 10.37
N ASP A 140 5.21 -13.28 9.47
CA ASP A 140 5.98 -14.53 9.45
C ASP A 140 7.37 -14.42 8.79
N GLY A 141 7.81 -13.23 8.38
CA GLY A 141 9.10 -12.97 7.74
C GLY A 141 9.21 -13.43 6.28
N LYS A 142 8.11 -13.87 5.67
CA LYS A 142 8.10 -14.33 4.26
C LYS A 142 7.71 -13.23 3.27
N GLY A 143 7.73 -11.98 3.74
CA GLY A 143 7.43 -10.80 2.95
C GLY A 143 8.61 -10.29 2.13
N TYR A 144 8.47 -9.11 1.59
CA TYR A 144 9.50 -8.38 0.88
C TYR A 144 9.38 -6.89 1.15
N PRO A 145 10.44 -6.08 0.96
CA PRO A 145 11.68 -6.39 0.25
C PRO A 145 12.80 -6.98 1.12
N TYR A 146 12.71 -6.92 2.45
CA TYR A 146 13.82 -7.27 3.34
C TYR A 146 13.56 -8.52 4.18
N GLY A 147 12.34 -9.04 4.20
CA GLY A 147 11.97 -10.20 5.01
C GLY A 147 11.90 -9.88 6.50
N LEU A 148 11.50 -8.67 6.86
CA LEU A 148 11.26 -8.29 8.24
C LEU A 148 10.14 -9.14 8.84
N SER A 149 10.21 -9.41 10.14
CA SER A 149 9.22 -10.25 10.83
C SER A 149 8.74 -9.62 12.15
N GLY A 150 7.53 -9.96 12.52
CA GLY A 150 6.98 -9.57 13.81
C GLY A 150 7.00 -8.05 14.03
N LYS A 151 7.54 -7.64 15.17
CA LYS A 151 7.59 -6.23 15.60
C LYS A 151 8.68 -5.40 14.89
N ASP A 152 9.55 -6.03 14.11
CA ASP A 152 10.53 -5.30 13.28
C ASP A 152 9.85 -4.58 12.10
N ILE A 153 8.61 -4.98 11.75
CA ILE A 153 7.82 -4.30 10.74
C ILE A 153 7.16 -3.07 11.35
N PRO A 154 7.37 -1.85 10.80
CA PRO A 154 6.69 -0.65 11.27
C PRO A 154 5.17 -0.83 11.33
N ILE A 155 4.54 -0.37 12.43
CA ILE A 155 3.11 -0.61 12.68
C ILE A 155 2.22 0.00 11.58
N GLU A 156 2.59 1.15 11.07
CA GLU A 156 1.91 1.82 9.96
C GLU A 156 1.93 0.98 8.67
N ALA A 157 3.02 0.27 8.41
CA ALA A 157 3.13 -0.64 7.27
C ALA A 157 2.25 -1.88 7.46
N GLN A 158 2.12 -2.37 8.71
CA GLN A 158 1.24 -3.49 9.03
C GLN A 158 -0.25 -3.14 8.84
N ILE A 159 -0.67 -1.92 9.19
CA ILE A 159 -2.03 -1.41 8.92
C ILE A 159 -2.26 -1.36 7.41
N CYS A 160 -1.33 -0.76 6.68
CA CYS A 160 -1.40 -0.62 5.23
C CYS A 160 -1.53 -1.98 4.55
N SER A 161 -0.78 -2.98 5.00
CA SER A 161 -0.80 -4.34 4.45
C SER A 161 -2.19 -4.97 4.46
N ILE A 162 -2.98 -4.79 5.53
CA ILE A 162 -4.35 -5.32 5.59
C ILE A 162 -5.26 -4.56 4.62
N ALA A 163 -5.16 -3.23 4.59
CA ALA A 163 -5.97 -2.37 3.72
C ALA A 163 -5.70 -2.67 2.24
N ASP A 164 -4.43 -2.84 1.87
CA ASP A 164 -3.99 -3.16 0.51
C ASP A 164 -4.49 -4.53 0.06
N VAL A 165 -4.31 -5.56 0.90
CA VAL A 165 -4.81 -6.91 0.60
C VAL A 165 -6.32 -6.94 0.49
N TYR A 166 -7.05 -6.22 1.38
CA TYR A 166 -8.50 -6.13 1.30
C TYR A 166 -8.93 -5.52 -0.03
N ASP A 167 -8.42 -4.35 -0.40
CA ASP A 167 -8.75 -3.70 -1.67
C ASP A 167 -8.35 -4.56 -2.87
N GLY A 168 -7.17 -5.15 -2.84
CA GLY A 168 -6.69 -6.02 -3.91
C GLY A 168 -7.55 -7.26 -4.16
N MET A 169 -8.26 -7.74 -3.13
CA MET A 169 -9.16 -8.90 -3.22
C MET A 169 -10.61 -8.51 -3.54
N ILE A 170 -11.14 -7.41 -2.95
CA ILE A 170 -12.54 -7.01 -3.11
C ILE A 170 -12.78 -6.28 -4.43
N SER A 171 -11.79 -5.55 -4.95
CA SER A 171 -11.91 -4.78 -6.17
C SER A 171 -12.07 -5.68 -7.39
N TRP A 172 -13.04 -5.31 -8.24
CA TRP A 172 -13.27 -6.02 -9.50
C TRP A 172 -12.04 -5.91 -10.41
N LYS A 173 -11.67 -7.05 -11.02
CA LYS A 173 -10.62 -7.12 -12.05
C LYS A 173 -11.20 -7.73 -13.32
N PRO A 174 -10.81 -7.28 -14.54
CA PRO A 174 -11.36 -7.76 -15.81
C PRO A 174 -11.36 -9.28 -16.02
N TYR A 175 -10.47 -9.99 -15.33
CA TYR A 175 -10.28 -11.44 -15.43
C TYR A 175 -10.75 -12.21 -14.20
N ARG A 176 -11.46 -11.55 -13.25
CA ARG A 176 -11.92 -12.20 -12.02
C ARG A 176 -13.30 -11.66 -11.64
N THR A 177 -14.30 -12.56 -11.61
CA THR A 177 -15.58 -12.24 -10.96
C THR A 177 -15.28 -11.87 -9.51
N GLY A 178 -15.82 -10.74 -9.04
CA GLY A 178 -15.55 -10.23 -7.70
C GLY A 178 -15.64 -11.32 -6.63
N VAL A 179 -14.64 -11.42 -5.79
CA VAL A 179 -14.63 -12.36 -4.67
C VAL A 179 -15.71 -11.92 -3.70
N ASN A 180 -16.50 -12.84 -3.19
CA ASN A 180 -17.49 -12.54 -2.16
C ASN A 180 -16.77 -11.94 -0.93
N ARG A 181 -17.27 -10.80 -0.42
CA ARG A 181 -16.70 -10.12 0.75
C ARG A 181 -16.44 -11.07 1.92
N SER A 182 -17.38 -12.01 2.19
CA SER A 182 -17.20 -12.98 3.27
C SER A 182 -15.98 -13.88 3.06
N GLU A 183 -15.61 -14.18 1.81
CA GLU A 183 -14.41 -14.95 1.48
C GLU A 183 -13.13 -14.12 1.67
N VAL A 184 -13.17 -12.82 1.33
CA VAL A 184 -12.06 -11.89 1.59
C VAL A 184 -11.80 -11.80 3.09
N ILE A 185 -12.85 -11.59 3.89
CA ILE A 185 -12.74 -11.54 5.35
C ILE A 185 -12.17 -12.84 5.91
N LYS A 186 -12.71 -14.00 5.50
CA LYS A 186 -12.19 -15.31 5.93
C LYS A 186 -10.73 -15.49 5.56
N LYS A 187 -10.31 -15.03 4.37
CA LYS A 187 -8.92 -15.12 3.94
C LYS A 187 -8.02 -14.28 4.83
N ILE A 188 -8.36 -13.02 5.09
CA ILE A 188 -7.57 -12.14 5.98
C ILE A 188 -7.46 -12.74 7.38
N VAL A 189 -8.58 -13.22 7.94
CA VAL A 189 -8.60 -13.87 9.27
C VAL A 189 -7.73 -15.13 9.31
N SER A 190 -7.70 -15.92 8.24
CA SER A 190 -6.87 -17.14 8.15
C SER A 190 -5.35 -16.85 8.08
N GLU A 191 -4.99 -15.61 7.76
CA GLU A 191 -3.59 -15.15 7.72
C GLU A 191 -3.14 -14.49 9.03
N LYS A 192 -3.98 -14.50 10.08
CA LYS A 192 -3.63 -14.05 11.44
C LYS A 192 -2.41 -14.79 11.96
N GLY A 193 -1.39 -14.07 12.41
CA GLY A 193 -0.11 -14.63 12.88
C GLY A 193 0.79 -15.19 11.76
N LYS A 194 0.41 -15.02 10.49
CA LYS A 194 1.20 -15.39 9.30
C LYS A 194 1.54 -14.13 8.50
N GLN A 195 0.65 -13.68 7.66
CA GLN A 195 0.83 -12.43 6.92
C GLN A 195 0.65 -11.23 7.84
N PHE A 196 -0.33 -11.26 8.71
CA PHE A 196 -0.75 -10.13 9.53
C PHE A 196 -0.49 -10.34 11.02
N GLN A 197 -0.12 -9.26 11.70
CA GLN A 197 -0.07 -9.23 13.15
C GLN A 197 -1.43 -9.61 13.73
N PRO A 198 -1.48 -10.48 14.78
CA PRO A 198 -2.75 -10.92 15.35
C PRO A 198 -3.69 -9.78 15.74
N GLU A 199 -3.17 -8.77 16.42
CA GLU A 199 -3.95 -7.63 16.92
C GLU A 199 -4.49 -6.76 15.77
N MET A 200 -3.75 -6.64 14.66
CA MET A 200 -4.21 -5.91 13.48
C MET A 200 -5.41 -6.60 12.82
N VAL A 201 -5.44 -7.93 12.83
CA VAL A 201 -6.60 -8.69 12.33
C VAL A 201 -7.82 -8.48 13.25
N ASP A 202 -7.61 -8.38 14.57
CA ASP A 202 -8.71 -8.09 15.50
C ASP A 202 -9.27 -6.68 15.27
N ILE A 203 -8.42 -5.68 15.03
CA ILE A 203 -8.83 -4.33 14.61
C ILE A 203 -9.64 -4.39 13.32
N PHE A 204 -9.15 -5.10 12.31
CA PHE A 204 -9.85 -5.27 11.02
C PHE A 204 -11.25 -5.84 11.21
N ILE A 205 -11.42 -6.90 12.02
CA ILE A 205 -12.72 -7.51 12.30
C ILE A 205 -13.71 -6.49 12.88
N HIS A 206 -13.28 -5.64 13.81
CA HIS A 206 -14.10 -4.59 14.37
C HIS A 206 -14.45 -3.47 13.38
N CYS A 207 -13.62 -3.28 12.35
CA CYS A 207 -13.82 -2.26 11.32
C CYS A 207 -14.67 -2.74 10.13
N ILE A 208 -15.01 -4.03 10.01
CA ILE A 208 -15.76 -4.58 8.89
C ILE A 208 -17.02 -3.76 8.54
N PRO A 209 -17.88 -3.35 9.49
CA PRO A 209 -19.07 -2.56 9.13
C PRO A 209 -18.74 -1.23 8.47
N LYS A 210 -17.63 -0.58 8.84
CA LYS A 210 -17.18 0.67 8.23
C LYS A 210 -16.61 0.43 6.82
N PHE A 211 -15.92 -0.69 6.62
CA PHE A 211 -15.43 -1.13 5.31
C PHE A 211 -16.58 -1.37 4.34
N GLU A 212 -17.67 -1.99 4.81
CA GLU A 212 -18.88 -2.21 3.99
C GLU A 212 -19.51 -0.91 3.51
N ILE A 213 -19.57 0.12 4.37
CA ILE A 213 -20.05 1.45 4.00
C ILE A 213 -19.12 2.08 2.93
N GLU A 214 -17.81 1.92 3.08
CA GLU A 214 -16.84 2.46 2.12
C GLU A 214 -16.89 1.75 0.77
N ASP A 215 -17.10 0.44 0.75
CA ASP A 215 -17.29 -0.33 -0.48
C ASP A 215 -18.50 0.16 -1.29
N VAL A 216 -19.60 0.50 -0.61
CA VAL A 216 -20.81 1.04 -1.27
C VAL A 216 -20.51 2.40 -1.92
N LYS A 217 -19.77 3.28 -1.23
CA LYS A 217 -19.37 4.58 -1.78
C LYS A 217 -18.49 4.39 -3.03
N ASN A 218 -17.50 3.50 -2.95
CA ASN A 218 -16.59 3.21 -4.05
C ASN A 218 -17.30 2.63 -5.27
N SER A 219 -18.37 1.84 -5.07
CA SER A 219 -19.18 1.26 -6.14
C SER A 219 -20.05 2.29 -6.88
N ASN A 220 -20.39 3.41 -6.23
CA ASN A 220 -21.21 4.48 -6.81
C ASN A 220 -20.37 5.51 -7.61
N VAL A 221 -19.05 5.40 -7.64
CA VAL A 221 -18.14 6.33 -8.35
C VAL A 221 -17.70 5.78 -9.71
N LEU A 222 -18.06 4.55 -10.04
CA LEU A 222 -17.80 3.88 -11.33
C LEU A 222 -18.97 4.08 -12.30
#